data_e6dcfa6014bbff0a6fc7cd0862f0520e
#
_entry.id   e6dcfa6014bbff0a6fc7cd0862f0520e
#
_cell.length_a   1.000
_cell.length_b   1.000
_cell.length_c   1.000
_cell.angle_alpha   90.00
_cell.angle_beta   90.00
_cell.angle_gamma   90.00
#
_symmetry.space_group_name_H-M   'P 1'
#
loop_
_entity.id
_entity.type
_entity.pdbx_description
1 polymer ?
#
loop_
_entity_poly.entity_id
_entity_poly.type
_entity_poly.pdbx_seq_one_letter_code
_entity_poly.pdbx_strand_id
1 'polypeptide(L)'
;MAIRLIIRCSNYLFGEGVKKLLQDGSEINIIGIFNGNIDFTEIVKLNPDVILADLSVFYSFPEDFSIDKLFKIKIVLLGEKTWLSTAHKQIPELFSKGVAGILPPCTDSKLLRKALKVVSQGELWLDHKIVKDFLSMDILENTIEFTKMEREILSLISQGSRNKEIAQQLDISEQTVKSHCNRIYKKVGVSDRVQLVAYLFRTQPDWIQSMGYIKSFF
;
A
#
# COMPACT_ATOMS: atom_id res chain seq x y z
N MET A 1 22.94 -8.58 -7.62
CA MET A 1 22.37 -9.69 -6.81
C MET A 1 21.14 -10.21 -7.53
N ALA A 2 20.93 -11.53 -7.63
CA ALA A 2 19.73 -12.08 -8.26
C ALA A 2 18.54 -11.92 -7.31
N ILE A 3 17.38 -11.56 -7.87
CA ILE A 3 16.11 -11.40 -7.12
C ILE A 3 15.65 -12.79 -6.64
N ARG A 4 15.49 -12.97 -5.36
CA ARG A 4 14.98 -14.21 -4.74
C ARG A 4 13.45 -14.22 -4.85
N LEU A 5 12.93 -14.97 -5.81
CA LEU A 5 11.51 -15.01 -6.13
C LEU A 5 10.86 -16.30 -5.60
N ILE A 6 9.73 -16.13 -4.92
CA ILE A 6 8.79 -17.22 -4.65
C ILE A 6 7.57 -17.03 -5.56
N ILE A 7 7.09 -18.13 -6.13
CA ILE A 7 5.83 -18.19 -6.87
C ILE A 7 4.82 -18.91 -5.98
N ARG A 8 3.72 -18.23 -5.67
CA ARG A 8 2.60 -18.80 -4.93
C ARG A 8 1.33 -18.73 -5.77
N CYS A 9 0.82 -19.87 -6.16
CA CYS A 9 -0.30 -19.96 -7.08
C CYS A 9 -1.28 -21.07 -6.68
N SER A 10 -2.55 -20.89 -7.04
CA SER A 10 -3.60 -21.89 -6.84
C SER A 10 -3.42 -23.12 -7.74
N ASN A 11 -2.79 -22.92 -8.91
CA ASN A 11 -2.58 -23.96 -9.92
C ASN A 11 -1.08 -24.19 -10.14
N TYR A 12 -0.60 -25.41 -9.84
CA TYR A 12 0.81 -25.77 -9.98
C TYR A 12 1.33 -25.64 -11.43
N LEU A 13 0.52 -26.03 -12.42
CA LEU A 13 0.91 -25.89 -13.83
C LEU A 13 1.13 -24.43 -14.22
N PHE A 14 0.34 -23.53 -13.68
CA PHE A 14 0.55 -22.10 -13.88
C PHE A 14 1.88 -21.64 -13.29
N GLY A 15 2.21 -22.07 -12.07
CA GLY A 15 3.49 -21.78 -11.42
C GLY A 15 4.69 -22.28 -12.22
N GLU A 16 4.65 -23.51 -12.72
CA GLU A 16 5.69 -24.07 -13.60
C GLU A 16 5.78 -23.31 -14.94
N GLY A 17 4.64 -22.88 -15.51
CA GLY A 17 4.61 -22.03 -16.70
C GLY A 17 5.32 -20.70 -16.48
N VAL A 18 5.03 -20.01 -15.38
CA VAL A 18 5.69 -18.75 -14.99
C VAL A 18 7.19 -18.98 -14.77
N LYS A 19 7.58 -20.06 -14.10
CA LYS A 19 8.98 -20.43 -13.90
C LYS A 19 9.68 -20.59 -15.26
N LYS A 20 9.08 -21.31 -16.19
CA LYS A 20 9.64 -21.49 -17.54
C LYS A 20 9.80 -20.17 -18.28
N LEU A 21 8.84 -19.25 -18.16
CA LEU A 21 8.92 -17.90 -18.74
C LEU A 21 10.06 -17.06 -18.16
N LEU A 22 10.45 -17.34 -16.92
CA LEU A 22 11.48 -16.59 -16.20
C LEU A 22 12.88 -17.27 -16.23
N GLN A 23 13.02 -18.48 -16.77
CA GLN A 23 14.28 -19.24 -16.76
C GLN A 23 15.41 -18.61 -17.61
N ASP A 24 15.09 -17.80 -18.62
CA ASP A 24 16.09 -17.29 -19.58
C ASP A 24 16.90 -16.09 -19.08
N GLY A 25 17.08 -15.91 -17.76
CA GLY A 25 17.83 -14.78 -17.22
C GLY A 25 18.45 -15.06 -15.87
N SER A 26 19.68 -14.61 -15.67
CA SER A 26 20.43 -14.74 -14.41
C SER A 26 19.99 -13.76 -13.31
N GLU A 27 19.08 -12.83 -13.62
CA GLU A 27 18.65 -11.78 -12.68
C GLU A 27 17.61 -12.24 -11.66
N ILE A 28 16.88 -13.34 -11.94
CA ILE A 28 15.80 -13.86 -11.09
C ILE A 28 16.13 -15.29 -10.68
N ASN A 29 16.22 -15.53 -9.38
CA ASN A 29 16.40 -16.84 -8.77
C ASN A 29 15.10 -17.30 -8.14
N ILE A 30 14.41 -18.26 -8.76
CA ILE A 30 13.18 -18.84 -8.23
C ILE A 30 13.55 -19.84 -7.15
N ILE A 31 13.29 -19.49 -5.88
CA ILE A 31 13.67 -20.27 -4.72
C ILE A 31 12.57 -21.23 -4.26
N GLY A 32 11.35 -21.12 -4.81
CA GLY A 32 10.27 -22.05 -4.56
C GLY A 32 9.00 -21.75 -5.35
N ILE A 33 8.22 -22.79 -5.61
CA ILE A 33 6.85 -22.72 -6.13
C ILE A 33 5.96 -23.41 -5.12
N PHE A 34 4.97 -22.72 -4.63
CA PHE A 34 4.05 -23.20 -3.61
C PHE A 34 2.61 -23.12 -4.07
N ASN A 35 1.88 -24.21 -3.87
CA ASN A 35 0.44 -24.28 -4.13
C ASN A 35 -0.30 -24.75 -2.86
N GLY A 36 -1.60 -24.45 -2.78
CA GLY A 36 -2.42 -24.87 -1.64
C GLY A 36 -2.13 -24.13 -0.33
N ASN A 37 -2.58 -24.72 0.78
CA ASN A 37 -2.37 -24.18 2.12
C ASN A 37 -0.97 -24.52 2.63
N ILE A 38 -0.04 -23.61 2.45
CA ILE A 38 1.27 -23.65 3.10
C ILE A 38 1.31 -22.61 4.20
N ASP A 39 1.98 -22.94 5.29
CA ASP A 39 2.21 -21.98 6.36
C ASP A 39 3.11 -20.85 5.82
N PHE A 40 2.59 -19.65 5.93
CA PHE A 40 3.29 -18.46 5.46
C PHE A 40 4.61 -18.23 6.18
N THR A 41 4.73 -18.70 7.41
CA THR A 41 5.99 -18.64 8.20
C THR A 41 7.12 -19.39 7.51
N GLU A 42 6.82 -20.48 6.80
CA GLU A 42 7.83 -21.23 6.04
C GLU A 42 8.32 -20.44 4.82
N ILE A 43 7.40 -19.72 4.15
CA ILE A 43 7.75 -18.82 3.04
C ILE A 43 8.70 -17.72 3.52
N VAL A 44 8.40 -17.11 4.66
CA VAL A 44 9.22 -16.04 5.25
C VAL A 44 10.61 -16.53 5.63
N LYS A 45 10.75 -17.77 6.15
CA LYS A 45 12.05 -18.38 6.48
C LYS A 45 12.98 -18.50 5.27
N LEU A 46 12.43 -18.63 4.07
CA LEU A 46 13.20 -18.66 2.83
C LEU A 46 13.78 -17.30 2.45
N ASN A 47 13.39 -16.23 3.15
CA ASN A 47 13.86 -14.85 2.94
C ASN A 47 13.80 -14.41 1.46
N PRO A 48 12.61 -14.42 0.83
CA PRO A 48 12.43 -13.94 -0.53
C PRO A 48 12.50 -12.42 -0.58
N ASP A 49 12.93 -11.86 -1.72
CA ASP A 49 12.80 -10.43 -2.01
C ASP A 49 11.39 -10.11 -2.51
N VAL A 50 10.85 -11.01 -3.35
CA VAL A 50 9.52 -10.84 -3.97
C VAL A 50 8.74 -12.15 -3.92
N ILE A 51 7.45 -12.05 -3.62
CA ILE A 51 6.46 -13.11 -3.79
C ILE A 51 5.57 -12.74 -4.96
N LEU A 52 5.55 -13.55 -6.01
CA LEU A 52 4.60 -13.47 -7.10
C LEU A 52 3.41 -14.38 -6.75
N ALA A 53 2.25 -13.81 -6.54
CA ALA A 53 1.06 -14.56 -6.14
C ALA A 53 -0.10 -14.34 -7.11
N ASP A 54 -0.92 -15.37 -7.32
CA ASP A 54 -2.23 -15.14 -7.92
C ASP A 54 -3.21 -14.60 -6.85
N LEU A 55 -4.24 -13.94 -7.33
CA LEU A 55 -5.19 -13.26 -6.47
C LEU A 55 -5.96 -14.20 -5.54
N SER A 56 -6.29 -15.41 -6.00
CA SER A 56 -7.05 -16.39 -5.22
C SER A 56 -6.27 -16.87 -4.00
N VAL A 57 -4.96 -16.98 -4.14
CA VAL A 57 -4.06 -17.38 -3.04
C VAL A 57 -3.81 -16.21 -2.08
N PHE A 58 -3.82 -14.98 -2.58
CA PHE A 58 -3.59 -13.80 -1.74
C PHE A 58 -4.61 -13.68 -0.59
N TYR A 59 -5.86 -14.01 -0.83
CA TYR A 59 -6.89 -14.00 0.22
C TYR A 59 -6.71 -15.08 1.29
N SER A 60 -5.86 -16.08 1.04
CA SER A 60 -5.49 -17.10 2.05
C SER A 60 -4.32 -16.67 2.93
N PHE A 61 -3.77 -15.47 2.75
CA PHE A 61 -2.72 -14.94 3.61
C PHE A 61 -3.31 -14.58 4.97
N PRO A 62 -2.60 -14.85 6.08
CA PRO A 62 -3.08 -14.54 7.42
C PRO A 62 -3.41 -13.05 7.59
N GLU A 63 -4.49 -12.73 8.32
CA GLU A 63 -4.86 -11.35 8.65
C GLU A 63 -3.81 -10.67 9.53
N ASP A 64 -3.18 -11.44 10.44
CA ASP A 64 -2.10 -10.99 11.33
C ASP A 64 -0.74 -10.82 10.62
N PHE A 65 -0.80 -10.66 9.32
CA PHE A 65 0.35 -10.38 8.50
C PHE A 65 0.92 -9.01 8.87
N SER A 66 1.61 -8.96 10.01
CA SER A 66 2.13 -7.72 10.54
C SER A 66 3.26 -7.19 9.66
N ILE A 67 3.05 -5.97 9.23
CA ILE A 67 3.94 -5.16 8.40
C ILE A 67 5.39 -5.17 8.90
N ASP A 68 5.64 -5.31 10.21
CA ASP A 68 6.97 -5.20 10.81
C ASP A 68 7.97 -6.29 10.38
N LYS A 69 7.52 -7.51 10.08
CA LYS A 69 8.38 -8.58 9.55
C LYS A 69 8.50 -8.56 8.02
N LEU A 70 7.61 -7.83 7.34
CA LEU A 70 7.44 -7.85 5.89
C LEU A 70 7.97 -6.62 5.16
N PHE A 71 8.48 -5.61 5.84
CA PHE A 71 9.09 -4.45 5.18
C PHE A 71 10.17 -4.82 4.14
N LYS A 72 10.67 -6.06 4.17
CA LYS A 72 11.62 -6.56 3.18
C LYS A 72 10.98 -7.33 2.02
N ILE A 73 9.85 -8.01 2.24
CA ILE A 73 9.22 -8.86 1.23
C ILE A 73 8.17 -8.06 0.49
N LYS A 74 8.28 -8.00 -0.83
CA LYS A 74 7.31 -7.33 -1.70
C LYS A 74 6.42 -8.36 -2.38
N ILE A 75 5.14 -8.05 -2.53
CA ILE A 75 4.18 -8.92 -3.21
C ILE A 75 3.81 -8.33 -4.56
N VAL A 76 3.91 -9.14 -5.60
CA VAL A 76 3.37 -8.85 -6.93
C VAL A 76 2.18 -9.77 -7.16
N LEU A 77 1.03 -9.20 -7.44
CA LEU A 77 -0.20 -9.95 -7.72
C LEU A 77 -0.42 -10.11 -9.22
N LEU A 78 -0.81 -11.32 -9.60
CA LEU A 78 -1.38 -11.61 -10.92
C LEU A 78 -2.90 -11.67 -10.78
N GLY A 79 -3.59 -10.70 -11.36
CA GLY A 79 -5.04 -10.58 -11.26
C GLY A 79 -5.67 -10.07 -12.55
N GLU A 80 -6.89 -10.52 -12.85
CA GLU A 80 -7.63 -10.07 -14.02
C GLU A 80 -8.01 -8.58 -13.91
N LYS A 81 -8.02 -7.89 -15.08
CA LYS A 81 -8.43 -6.47 -15.14
C LYS A 81 -9.86 -6.23 -14.63
N THR A 82 -10.73 -7.20 -14.83
CA THR A 82 -12.13 -7.16 -14.35
C THR A 82 -12.20 -7.12 -12.83
N TRP A 83 -11.33 -7.86 -12.16
CA TRP A 83 -11.26 -7.82 -10.70
C TRP A 83 -10.80 -6.45 -10.19
N LEU A 84 -9.80 -5.85 -10.84
CA LEU A 84 -9.30 -4.51 -10.48
C LEU A 84 -10.41 -3.46 -10.55
N SER A 85 -11.35 -3.57 -11.51
CA SER A 85 -12.47 -2.63 -11.61
C SER A 85 -13.53 -2.82 -10.52
N THR A 86 -13.60 -3.97 -9.87
CA THR A 86 -14.54 -4.26 -8.77
C THR A 86 -13.89 -4.18 -7.38
N ALA A 87 -12.57 -4.35 -7.33
CA ALA A 87 -11.79 -4.40 -6.07
C ALA A 87 -11.35 -3.03 -5.56
N HIS A 88 -11.87 -1.97 -6.10
CA HIS A 88 -11.49 -0.60 -5.74
C HIS A 88 -11.46 -0.35 -4.22
N LYS A 89 -12.43 -0.86 -3.46
CA LYS A 89 -12.48 -0.73 -2.00
C LYS A 89 -11.37 -1.54 -1.27
N GLN A 90 -10.76 -2.51 -1.94
CA GLN A 90 -9.76 -3.40 -1.35
C GLN A 90 -8.30 -2.97 -1.64
N ILE A 91 -8.10 -2.01 -2.55
CA ILE A 91 -6.75 -1.54 -2.92
C ILE A 91 -5.94 -1.04 -1.70
N PRO A 92 -6.50 -0.24 -0.77
CA PRO A 92 -5.76 0.16 0.43
C PRO A 92 -5.32 -1.04 1.29
N GLU A 93 -6.19 -2.05 1.40
CA GLU A 93 -5.88 -3.28 2.12
C GLU A 93 -4.76 -4.08 1.45
N LEU A 94 -4.73 -4.15 0.10
CA LEU A 94 -3.64 -4.80 -0.62
C LEU A 94 -2.29 -4.16 -0.30
N PHE A 95 -2.22 -2.83 -0.32
CA PHE A 95 -0.98 -2.12 0.01
C PHE A 95 -0.57 -2.28 1.46
N SER A 96 -1.52 -2.30 2.38
CA SER A 96 -1.24 -2.55 3.80
C SER A 96 -0.67 -3.96 4.02
N LYS A 97 -1.01 -4.92 3.17
CA LYS A 97 -0.49 -6.29 3.15
C LYS A 97 0.80 -6.45 2.33
N GLY A 98 1.48 -5.37 1.94
CA GLY A 98 2.77 -5.42 1.26
C GLY A 98 2.71 -5.65 -0.25
N VAL A 99 1.54 -5.52 -0.88
CA VAL A 99 1.43 -5.56 -2.35
C VAL A 99 2.11 -4.33 -2.93
N ALA A 100 3.12 -4.56 -3.75
CA ALA A 100 3.90 -3.52 -4.41
C ALA A 100 3.73 -3.51 -5.93
N GLY A 101 3.06 -4.51 -6.48
CA GLY A 101 2.78 -4.58 -7.92
C GLY A 101 1.55 -5.40 -8.24
N ILE A 102 0.88 -5.01 -9.33
CA ILE A 102 -0.28 -5.74 -9.87
C ILE A 102 -0.11 -5.84 -11.38
N LEU A 103 -0.25 -7.06 -11.90
CA LEU A 103 -0.10 -7.39 -13.32
C LEU A 103 -1.25 -8.25 -13.80
N PRO A 104 -1.72 -8.09 -15.04
CA PRO A 104 -2.68 -9.01 -15.65
C PRO A 104 -2.02 -10.36 -15.94
N PRO A 105 -2.77 -11.48 -15.89
CA PRO A 105 -2.24 -12.82 -16.16
C PRO A 105 -1.70 -13.00 -17.58
N CYS A 106 -2.14 -12.14 -18.52
CA CYS A 106 -1.65 -12.13 -19.92
C CYS A 106 -0.36 -11.33 -20.10
N THR A 107 0.33 -10.96 -19.02
CA THR A 107 1.60 -10.24 -19.07
C THR A 107 2.70 -11.08 -19.73
N ASP A 108 3.43 -10.50 -20.69
CA ASP A 108 4.56 -11.16 -21.30
C ASP A 108 5.77 -11.26 -20.36
N SER A 109 6.73 -12.12 -20.72
CA SER A 109 7.90 -12.38 -19.89
C SER A 109 8.80 -11.15 -19.69
N LYS A 110 8.87 -10.24 -20.66
CA LYS A 110 9.70 -9.03 -20.58
C LYS A 110 9.12 -8.04 -19.59
N LEU A 111 7.79 -7.82 -19.65
CA LEU A 111 7.09 -6.93 -18.75
C LEU A 111 7.08 -7.49 -17.33
N LEU A 112 6.88 -8.81 -17.17
CA LEU A 112 6.96 -9.48 -15.87
C LEU A 112 8.33 -9.32 -15.21
N ARG A 113 9.42 -9.54 -15.96
CA ARG A 113 10.79 -9.33 -15.46
C ARG A 113 11.03 -7.89 -15.04
N LYS A 114 10.59 -6.93 -15.88
CA LYS A 114 10.71 -5.50 -15.56
C LYS A 114 9.97 -5.15 -14.27
N ALA A 115 8.75 -5.62 -14.10
CA ALA A 115 7.95 -5.39 -12.90
C ALA A 115 8.61 -5.98 -11.64
N LEU A 116 9.07 -7.23 -11.71
CA LEU A 116 9.77 -7.88 -10.59
C LEU A 116 11.04 -7.12 -10.20
N LYS A 117 11.79 -6.59 -11.19
CA LYS A 117 12.99 -5.80 -10.95
C LYS A 117 12.65 -4.47 -10.25
N VAL A 118 11.68 -3.73 -10.75
CA VAL A 118 11.23 -2.45 -10.17
C VAL A 118 10.74 -2.65 -8.73
N VAL A 119 9.91 -3.68 -8.52
CA VAL A 119 9.36 -3.99 -7.19
C VAL A 119 10.45 -4.44 -6.22
N SER A 120 11.44 -5.23 -6.67
CA SER A 120 12.57 -5.64 -5.82
C SER A 120 13.43 -4.47 -5.32
N GLN A 121 13.41 -3.36 -6.06
CA GLN A 121 14.09 -2.11 -5.68
C GLN A 121 13.28 -1.24 -4.70
N GLY A 122 12.07 -1.69 -4.34
CA GLY A 122 11.18 -0.98 -3.42
C GLY A 122 10.23 0.02 -4.09
N GLU A 123 10.20 0.06 -5.42
CA GLU A 123 9.26 0.89 -6.18
C GLU A 123 7.94 0.16 -6.41
N LEU A 124 6.89 0.90 -6.74
CA LEU A 124 5.56 0.35 -7.04
C LEU A 124 5.43 0.08 -8.54
N TRP A 125 4.81 -1.05 -8.88
CA TRP A 125 4.43 -1.38 -10.24
C TRP A 125 2.91 -1.45 -10.38
N LEU A 126 2.31 -0.36 -10.87
CA LEU A 126 0.86 -0.23 -11.02
C LEU A 126 0.52 0.22 -12.43
N ASP A 127 -0.58 -0.29 -12.97
CA ASP A 127 -1.16 0.23 -14.22
C ASP A 127 -1.62 1.67 -13.97
N HIS A 128 -1.41 2.55 -14.96
CA HIS A 128 -1.83 3.95 -14.90
C HIS A 128 -3.34 4.10 -14.63
N LYS A 129 -4.14 3.14 -15.08
CA LYS A 129 -5.57 3.10 -14.80
C LYS A 129 -5.83 2.82 -13.32
N ILE A 130 -5.09 1.89 -12.72
CA ILE A 130 -5.19 1.58 -11.27
C ILE A 130 -4.81 2.82 -10.45
N VAL A 131 -3.74 3.51 -10.84
CA VAL A 131 -3.33 4.76 -10.18
C VAL A 131 -4.39 5.83 -10.35
N LYS A 132 -4.94 5.99 -11.56
CA LYS A 132 -6.00 6.97 -11.83
C LYS A 132 -7.29 6.61 -11.09
N ASP A 133 -7.68 5.35 -11.13
CA ASP A 133 -8.86 4.85 -10.41
C ASP A 133 -8.64 4.99 -8.89
N PHE A 134 -7.44 4.75 -8.39
CA PHE A 134 -7.06 4.99 -6.99
C PHE A 134 -7.06 6.47 -6.61
N LEU A 135 -6.64 7.36 -7.51
CA LEU A 135 -6.66 8.81 -7.30
C LEU A 135 -8.05 9.42 -7.53
N SER A 136 -8.87 8.84 -8.43
CA SER A 136 -10.26 9.25 -8.68
C SER A 136 -11.26 8.61 -7.73
N MET A 137 -10.83 7.59 -7.01
CA MET A 137 -11.57 7.17 -5.85
C MET A 137 -11.50 8.32 -4.87
N ASP A 138 -12.66 8.83 -4.56
CA ASP A 138 -12.90 9.38 -3.24
C ASP A 138 -12.53 8.28 -2.24
N ILE A 139 -11.22 8.23 -1.87
CA ILE A 139 -10.71 7.47 -0.73
C ILE A 139 -11.45 7.94 0.54
N LEU A 140 -12.29 8.94 0.37
CA LEU A 140 -13.20 9.55 1.33
C LEU A 140 -14.43 8.70 1.67
N GLU A 141 -14.73 7.59 0.99
CA GLU A 141 -15.87 6.76 1.39
C GLU A 141 -15.55 5.63 2.38
N ASN A 142 -14.30 5.29 2.65
CA ASN A 142 -13.95 4.77 3.97
C ASN A 142 -13.60 5.98 4.84
N THR A 143 -14.59 6.81 5.07
CA THR A 143 -14.50 8.00 5.88
C THR A 143 -14.13 7.55 7.28
N ILE A 144 -12.85 7.71 7.61
CA ILE A 144 -12.50 7.90 9.01
C ILE A 144 -13.41 9.04 9.45
N GLU A 145 -14.50 8.71 10.12
CA GLU A 145 -15.44 9.71 10.61
C GLU A 145 -14.74 10.52 11.69
N PHE A 146 -14.25 11.67 11.29
CA PHE A 146 -13.74 12.64 12.22
C PHE A 146 -14.92 13.40 12.83
N THR A 147 -14.89 13.54 14.15
CA THR A 147 -15.81 14.46 14.84
C THR A 147 -15.59 15.90 14.36
N LYS A 148 -16.53 16.79 14.60
CA LYS A 148 -16.39 18.21 14.23
C LYS A 148 -15.09 18.79 14.79
N MET A 149 -14.78 18.55 16.06
CA MET A 149 -13.55 19.02 16.71
C MET A 149 -12.28 18.43 16.07
N GLU A 150 -12.28 17.14 15.71
CA GLU A 150 -11.15 16.52 15.05
C GLU A 150 -10.90 17.11 13.66
N ARG A 151 -11.95 17.46 12.90
CA ARG A 151 -11.83 18.14 11.62
C ARG A 151 -11.26 19.55 11.76
N GLU A 152 -11.68 20.31 12.76
CA GLU A 152 -11.14 21.65 13.03
C GLU A 152 -9.65 21.58 13.39
N ILE A 153 -9.27 20.62 14.26
CA ILE A 153 -7.86 20.38 14.60
C ILE A 153 -7.04 19.96 13.40
N LEU A 154 -7.55 19.04 12.55
CA LEU A 154 -6.89 18.62 11.32
C LEU A 154 -6.65 19.79 10.38
N SER A 155 -7.64 20.67 10.21
CA SER A 155 -7.54 21.90 9.42
C SER A 155 -6.39 22.78 9.90
N LEU A 156 -6.30 23.02 11.21
CA LEU A 156 -5.23 23.84 11.78
C LEU A 156 -3.86 23.17 11.74
N ILE A 157 -3.81 21.83 11.84
CA ILE A 157 -2.57 21.06 11.66
C ILE A 157 -2.04 21.19 10.24
N SER A 158 -2.91 21.12 9.23
CA SER A 158 -2.51 21.26 7.82
C SER A 158 -1.99 22.66 7.50
N GLN A 159 -2.44 23.67 8.24
CA GLN A 159 -1.96 25.06 8.17
C GLN A 159 -0.62 25.28 8.93
N GLY A 160 -0.07 24.25 9.55
CA GLY A 160 1.18 24.32 10.30
C GLY A 160 1.04 24.81 11.74
N SER A 161 -0.18 25.07 12.24
CA SER A 161 -0.40 25.61 13.59
C SER A 161 0.10 24.67 14.69
N ARG A 162 0.84 25.18 15.67
CA ARG A 162 1.31 24.41 16.82
C ARG A 162 0.15 24.12 17.80
N ASN A 163 0.31 23.11 18.67
CA ASN A 163 -0.76 22.74 19.63
C ASN A 163 -1.20 23.91 20.50
N LYS A 164 -0.29 24.80 20.89
CA LYS A 164 -0.61 26.01 21.65
C LYS A 164 -1.47 26.99 20.87
N GLU A 165 -1.20 27.16 19.58
CA GLU A 165 -1.97 28.03 18.68
C GLU A 165 -3.36 27.44 18.40
N ILE A 166 -3.43 26.12 18.19
CA ILE A 166 -4.69 25.38 18.04
C ILE A 166 -5.55 25.52 19.30
N ALA A 167 -4.94 25.37 20.49
CA ALA A 167 -5.60 25.50 21.77
C ALA A 167 -6.22 26.90 21.93
N GLN A 168 -5.48 27.96 21.57
CA GLN A 168 -5.96 29.34 21.61
C GLN A 168 -7.11 29.59 20.62
N GLN A 169 -7.00 29.08 19.39
CA GLN A 169 -8.02 29.30 18.36
C GLN A 169 -9.34 28.56 18.64
N LEU A 170 -9.26 27.41 19.27
CA LEU A 170 -10.44 26.57 19.57
C LEU A 170 -10.94 26.74 21.01
N ASP A 171 -10.34 27.63 21.78
CA ASP A 171 -10.67 27.89 23.20
C ASP A 171 -10.69 26.63 24.07
N ILE A 172 -9.65 25.80 23.92
CA ILE A 172 -9.44 24.57 24.69
C ILE A 172 -8.02 24.50 25.24
N SER A 173 -7.78 23.56 26.17
CA SER A 173 -6.42 23.39 26.71
C SER A 173 -5.49 22.70 25.68
N GLU A 174 -4.17 23.02 25.76
CA GLU A 174 -3.16 22.34 24.94
C GLU A 174 -3.16 20.82 25.19
N GLN A 175 -3.46 20.38 26.41
CA GLN A 175 -3.58 18.97 26.75
C GLN A 175 -4.77 18.32 26.04
N THR A 176 -5.88 19.04 25.88
CA THR A 176 -7.06 18.60 25.12
C THR A 176 -6.70 18.43 23.64
N VAL A 177 -5.94 19.38 23.04
CA VAL A 177 -5.44 19.27 21.67
C VAL A 177 -4.57 18.02 21.51
N LYS A 178 -3.62 17.76 22.41
CA LYS A 178 -2.78 16.56 22.41
C LYS A 178 -3.61 15.29 22.47
N SER A 179 -4.66 15.27 23.27
CA SER A 179 -5.56 14.11 23.38
C SER A 179 -6.30 13.84 22.05
N HIS A 180 -6.79 14.90 21.39
CA HIS A 180 -7.43 14.79 20.09
C HIS A 180 -6.41 14.34 19.00
N CYS A 181 -5.21 14.90 18.98
CA CYS A 181 -4.15 14.46 18.05
C CYS A 181 -3.86 12.97 18.19
N ASN A 182 -3.73 12.46 19.41
CA ASN A 182 -3.50 11.03 19.65
C ASN A 182 -4.66 10.14 19.14
N ARG A 183 -5.90 10.60 19.27
CA ARG A 183 -7.07 9.90 18.71
C ARG A 183 -7.05 9.93 17.18
N ILE A 184 -6.73 11.07 16.60
CA ILE A 184 -6.57 11.24 15.15
C ILE A 184 -5.48 10.32 14.62
N TYR A 185 -4.30 10.28 15.26
CA TYR A 185 -3.20 9.39 14.87
C TYR A 185 -3.62 7.93 14.87
N LYS A 186 -4.33 7.48 15.92
CA LYS A 186 -4.88 6.11 15.98
C LYS A 186 -5.91 5.84 14.89
N LYS A 187 -6.82 6.78 14.61
CA LYS A 187 -7.83 6.65 13.56
C LYS A 187 -7.23 6.55 12.17
N VAL A 188 -6.15 7.32 11.91
CA VAL A 188 -5.46 7.39 10.62
C VAL A 188 -4.42 6.28 10.46
N GLY A 189 -3.99 5.64 11.58
CA GLY A 189 -2.94 4.63 11.56
C GLY A 189 -1.53 5.21 11.39
N VAL A 190 -1.29 6.44 11.91
CA VAL A 190 0.03 7.10 11.88
C VAL A 190 0.58 7.28 13.29
N SER A 191 1.90 7.41 13.42
CA SER A 191 2.56 7.49 14.73
C SER A 191 2.89 8.92 15.17
N ASP A 192 2.93 9.87 14.25
CA ASP A 192 3.35 11.24 14.55
C ASP A 192 2.68 12.28 13.63
N ARG A 193 2.94 13.56 13.95
CA ARG A 193 2.40 14.70 13.20
C ARG A 193 2.91 14.79 11.77
N VAL A 194 4.16 14.43 11.52
CA VAL A 194 4.76 14.49 10.19
C VAL A 194 4.09 13.50 9.27
N GLN A 195 3.89 12.28 9.75
CA GLN A 195 3.16 11.24 9.03
C GLN A 195 1.70 11.62 8.80
N LEU A 196 1.04 12.27 9.78
CA LEU A 196 -0.32 12.78 9.62
C LEU A 196 -0.39 13.83 8.51
N VAL A 197 0.52 14.80 8.51
CA VAL A 197 0.58 15.84 7.47
C VAL A 197 0.82 15.20 6.10
N ALA A 198 1.78 14.28 5.98
CA ALA A 198 2.03 13.54 4.74
C ALA A 198 0.80 12.74 4.27
N TYR A 199 0.05 12.13 5.21
CA TYR A 199 -1.21 11.45 4.93
C TYR A 199 -2.26 12.41 4.37
N LEU A 200 -2.46 13.58 5.01
CA LEU A 200 -3.42 14.60 4.56
C LEU A 200 -3.09 15.12 3.16
N PHE A 201 -1.83 15.41 2.87
CA PHE A 201 -1.39 15.83 1.54
C PHE A 201 -1.66 14.77 0.47
N ARG A 202 -1.58 13.50 0.84
CA ARG A 202 -1.81 12.39 -0.10
C ARG A 202 -3.29 12.08 -0.33
N THR A 203 -4.13 12.24 0.69
CA THR A 203 -5.52 11.77 0.66
C THR A 203 -6.55 12.87 0.41
N GLN A 204 -6.20 14.14 0.64
CA GLN A 204 -7.13 15.27 0.52
C GLN A 204 -6.49 16.49 -0.17
N PRO A 205 -6.05 16.38 -1.44
CA PRO A 205 -5.41 17.49 -2.16
C PRO A 205 -6.34 18.70 -2.32
N ASP A 206 -7.66 18.51 -2.50
CA ASP A 206 -8.62 19.61 -2.66
C ASP A 206 -8.84 20.40 -1.37
N TRP A 207 -8.73 19.75 -0.24
CA TRP A 207 -8.86 20.40 1.07
C TRP A 207 -7.69 21.36 1.33
N ILE A 208 -6.54 21.07 0.80
CA ILE A 208 -5.33 21.90 0.88
C ILE A 208 -5.39 23.02 -0.17
N GLN A 209 -5.95 22.77 -1.36
CA GLN A 209 -6.13 23.79 -2.39
C GLN A 209 -7.16 24.86 -1.98
N SER A 210 -8.23 24.48 -1.29
CA SER A 210 -9.21 25.43 -0.76
C SER A 210 -8.63 26.38 0.31
N MET A 211 -7.47 26.06 0.88
CA MET A 211 -6.78 26.85 1.90
C MET A 211 -5.72 27.83 1.38
N GLY A 212 -5.56 27.97 0.05
CA GLY A 212 -4.77 29.06 -0.54
C GLY A 212 -3.25 28.92 -0.50
N TYR A 213 -2.69 27.74 -0.13
CA TYR A 213 -1.24 27.57 0.13
C TYR A 213 -0.36 27.17 -1.08
N ILE A 214 -0.93 26.91 -2.28
CA ILE A 214 -0.12 26.50 -3.45
C ILE A 214 0.21 27.67 -4.39
N LYS A 215 0.09 28.94 -3.97
CA LYS A 215 0.51 30.08 -4.82
C LYS A 215 1.98 30.49 -4.70
N SER A 216 2.80 29.85 -3.90
CA SER A 216 4.18 30.30 -3.65
C SER A 216 5.29 29.26 -3.83
N PHE A 217 5.02 28.10 -4.45
CA PHE A 217 6.06 27.08 -4.70
C PHE A 217 6.18 26.59 -6.14
N PHE A 218 5.65 27.36 -7.12
CA PHE A 218 5.99 27.16 -8.53
C PHE A 218 6.41 28.48 -9.16
#